data_ea66e0376bb70962b35076e42eecd360
#
_entry.id   ea66e0376bb70962b35076e42eecd360
#
_cell.length_a   1.000
_cell.length_b   1.000
_cell.length_c   1.000
_cell.angle_alpha   90.00
_cell.angle_beta   90.00
_cell.angle_gamma   90.00
#
_symmetry.space_group_name_H-M   'P 1'
#
loop_
_entity.id
_entity.type
_entity.pdbx_description
1 polymer ?
#
loop_
_entity_poly.entity_id
_entity_poly.type
_entity_poly.pdbx_seq_one_letter_code
_entity_poly.pdbx_strand_id
1 'polypeptide(L)'
;MVTWLSSDDASKRLGVSRTTLYAYVSRGLVRSTATPGHSHQRRYAAEDVERLKSRSEHRRDPGKTAERALHWGVPVLESSITLIDGDRLYYRGHDVCELARTRTVEEVAALLWTGSFEVDVFAATPLHVVAGGKSVEDLPFVSRAQSMLPLVGARDPLAYDLRPRAVAQTGWRIVNLLTSVAVESADLEDSIEETLHKRWIPKTPHAIELLRAALILCADHELNVSSFTARCVASAGSSPYAVVVAGLTAIEGAKHGGMSEKVESMFDDLRRARDVRKALADRLRRHEPIHGFGHRLYANGDPRAALLLEMLAKRFAKSPEVVFARNVVKAGEELTGDKPTIDFALVVLARALKLDRGAPLTLFALGRSIGWIGHAIEQYAKNEMIRPRARYVGPPPQPSDDAAVEVGDPKGQRPKVDRRKRR
;
A
#
# COMPACT_ATOMS: atom_id res chain seq x y z
N MET A 1 0.74 22.10 -13.85
CA MET A 1 -0.03 23.09 -14.66
C MET A 1 -1.48 22.65 -14.72
N VAL A 2 -2.45 23.55 -14.45
CA VAL A 2 -3.87 23.23 -14.59
C VAL A 2 -4.22 23.05 -16.07
N THR A 3 -4.67 21.85 -16.44
CA THR A 3 -5.18 21.58 -17.80
C THR A 3 -6.58 22.16 -17.93
N TRP A 4 -6.82 22.90 -19.02
CA TRP A 4 -8.08 23.59 -19.28
C TRP A 4 -8.80 22.99 -20.47
N LEU A 5 -10.10 22.73 -20.34
CA LEU A 5 -10.99 22.19 -21.36
C LEU A 5 -11.85 23.30 -21.97
N SER A 6 -12.24 23.15 -23.23
CA SER A 6 -13.27 23.98 -23.85
C SER A 6 -14.65 23.69 -23.25
N SER A 7 -15.63 24.55 -23.49
CA SER A 7 -17.03 24.31 -23.07
C SER A 7 -17.60 23.01 -23.64
N ASP A 8 -17.25 22.70 -24.89
CA ASP A 8 -17.72 21.50 -25.59
C ASP A 8 -17.09 20.26 -25.04
N ASP A 9 -15.77 20.26 -24.80
CA ASP A 9 -15.06 19.13 -24.24
C ASP A 9 -15.51 18.85 -22.80
N ALA A 10 -15.70 19.91 -21.98
CA ALA A 10 -16.17 19.77 -20.62
C ALA A 10 -17.60 19.21 -20.55
N SER A 11 -18.51 19.73 -21.40
CA SER A 11 -19.89 19.24 -21.51
C SER A 11 -19.95 17.80 -21.99
N LYS A 12 -19.17 17.46 -23.03
CA LYS A 12 -19.08 16.10 -23.57
C LYS A 12 -18.52 15.11 -22.55
N ARG A 13 -17.47 15.50 -21.81
CA ARG A 13 -16.88 14.64 -20.75
C ARG A 13 -17.83 14.37 -19.60
N LEU A 14 -18.62 15.36 -19.18
CA LEU A 14 -19.63 15.24 -18.14
C LEU A 14 -20.92 14.58 -18.62
N GLY A 15 -21.16 14.48 -19.93
CA GLY A 15 -22.42 14.01 -20.49
C GLY A 15 -23.60 14.92 -20.15
N VAL A 16 -23.38 16.26 -20.08
CA VAL A 16 -24.39 17.25 -19.70
C VAL A 16 -24.48 18.39 -20.72
N SER A 17 -25.60 19.15 -20.70
CA SER A 17 -25.75 20.33 -21.51
C SER A 17 -24.82 21.48 -21.07
N ARG A 18 -24.51 22.41 -21.97
CA ARG A 18 -23.74 23.63 -21.61
C ARG A 18 -24.42 24.43 -20.50
N THR A 19 -25.76 24.48 -20.44
CA THR A 19 -26.53 25.15 -19.40
C THR A 19 -26.27 24.49 -18.02
N THR A 20 -26.22 23.14 -17.95
CA THR A 20 -25.89 22.40 -16.75
C THR A 20 -24.44 22.64 -16.33
N LEU A 21 -23.50 22.70 -17.27
CA LEU A 21 -22.11 23.06 -17.01
C LEU A 21 -21.99 24.44 -16.36
N TYR A 22 -22.73 25.44 -16.85
CA TYR A 22 -22.76 26.76 -16.26
C TYR A 22 -23.35 26.77 -14.84
N ALA A 23 -24.37 25.96 -14.59
CA ALA A 23 -24.91 25.79 -13.24
C ALA A 23 -23.89 25.14 -12.28
N TYR A 24 -23.01 24.28 -12.75
CA TYR A 24 -21.91 23.73 -11.94
C TYR A 24 -20.86 24.78 -11.62
N VAL A 25 -20.54 25.67 -12.56
CA VAL A 25 -19.63 26.81 -12.31
C VAL A 25 -20.22 27.78 -11.30
N SER A 26 -21.51 28.18 -11.45
CA SER A 26 -22.18 29.09 -10.52
C SER A 26 -22.26 28.56 -9.08
N ARG A 27 -22.28 27.22 -8.92
CA ARG A 27 -22.25 26.54 -7.63
C ARG A 27 -20.83 26.28 -7.11
N GLY A 28 -19.79 26.76 -7.79
CA GLY A 28 -18.39 26.57 -7.40
C GLY A 28 -17.86 25.13 -7.55
N LEU A 29 -18.59 24.27 -8.27
CA LEU A 29 -18.21 22.86 -8.45
C LEU A 29 -17.17 22.66 -9.56
N VAL A 30 -17.05 23.61 -10.51
CA VAL A 30 -16.07 23.65 -11.59
C VAL A 30 -15.48 25.05 -11.68
N ARG A 31 -14.17 25.15 -11.58
CA ARG A 31 -13.47 26.42 -11.83
C ARG A 31 -13.47 26.76 -13.30
N SER A 32 -13.70 28.02 -13.64
CA SER A 32 -13.63 28.49 -15.03
C SER A 32 -12.83 29.78 -15.13
N THR A 33 -12.16 29.98 -16.26
CA THR A 33 -11.42 31.21 -16.61
C THR A 33 -11.71 31.65 -18.02
N ALA A 34 -11.48 32.91 -18.32
CA ALA A 34 -11.61 33.42 -19.70
C ALA A 34 -10.53 32.82 -20.59
N THR A 35 -10.86 32.59 -21.89
CA THR A 35 -9.87 32.15 -22.85
C THR A 35 -9.00 33.35 -23.27
N PRO A 36 -7.65 33.25 -23.21
CA PRO A 36 -6.78 34.33 -23.66
C PRO A 36 -7.13 34.77 -25.10
N GLY A 37 -7.36 36.06 -25.31
CA GLY A 37 -7.71 36.61 -26.61
C GLY A 37 -9.21 36.52 -27.01
N HIS A 38 -10.08 35.90 -26.20
CA HIS A 38 -11.50 35.72 -26.47
C HIS A 38 -12.34 35.93 -25.21
N SER A 39 -12.77 37.16 -24.95
CA SER A 39 -13.46 37.54 -23.69
C SER A 39 -14.80 36.82 -23.46
N HIS A 40 -15.46 36.32 -24.50
CA HIS A 40 -16.74 35.61 -24.44
C HIS A 40 -16.60 34.08 -24.35
N GLN A 41 -15.38 33.53 -24.46
CA GLN A 41 -15.15 32.08 -24.36
C GLN A 41 -14.51 31.75 -23.00
N ARG A 42 -15.07 30.75 -22.31
CA ARG A 42 -14.54 30.26 -21.06
C ARG A 42 -13.90 28.88 -21.20
N ARG A 43 -12.88 28.64 -20.40
CA ARG A 43 -12.22 27.35 -20.23
C ARG A 43 -12.48 26.83 -18.81
N TYR A 44 -12.53 25.52 -18.67
CA TYR A 44 -12.94 24.81 -17.47
C TYR A 44 -11.81 23.91 -16.96
N ALA A 45 -11.56 23.89 -15.64
CA ALA A 45 -10.51 23.06 -15.05
C ALA A 45 -10.81 21.57 -15.28
N ALA A 46 -9.91 20.86 -15.97
CA ALA A 46 -10.10 19.45 -16.33
C ALA A 46 -10.26 18.56 -15.09
N GLU A 47 -9.50 18.82 -14.03
CA GLU A 47 -9.57 18.07 -12.77
C GLU A 47 -10.94 18.20 -12.06
N ASP A 48 -11.56 19.39 -12.10
CA ASP A 48 -12.90 19.59 -11.52
C ASP A 48 -13.97 18.87 -12.33
N VAL A 49 -13.82 18.86 -13.66
CA VAL A 49 -14.69 18.14 -14.60
C VAL A 49 -14.60 16.64 -14.36
N GLU A 50 -13.40 16.07 -14.22
CA GLU A 50 -13.21 14.64 -13.93
C GLU A 50 -13.74 14.26 -12.55
N ARG A 51 -13.52 15.11 -11.54
CA ARG A 51 -14.07 14.90 -10.18
C ARG A 51 -15.61 14.87 -10.18
N LEU A 52 -16.26 15.75 -10.92
CA LEU A 52 -17.72 15.74 -11.05
C LEU A 52 -18.24 14.55 -11.83
N LYS A 53 -17.53 14.16 -12.88
CA LYS A 53 -17.84 12.95 -13.67
C LYS A 53 -17.79 11.71 -12.80
N SER A 54 -16.72 11.53 -12.03
CA SER A 54 -16.57 10.42 -11.10
C SER A 54 -17.69 10.38 -10.06
N ARG A 55 -18.08 11.54 -9.48
CA ARG A 55 -19.22 11.64 -8.56
C ARG A 55 -20.57 11.27 -9.22
N SER A 56 -20.75 11.65 -10.48
CA SER A 56 -21.97 11.31 -11.22
C SER A 56 -22.05 9.83 -11.58
N GLU A 57 -20.91 9.23 -11.99
CA GLU A 57 -20.79 7.80 -12.28
C GLU A 57 -21.01 6.97 -11.01
N HIS A 58 -20.47 7.39 -9.86
CA HIS A 58 -20.71 6.79 -8.55
C HIS A 58 -22.19 6.69 -8.18
N ARG A 59 -22.96 7.73 -8.50
CA ARG A 59 -24.40 7.78 -8.24
C ARG A 59 -25.22 6.91 -9.22
N ARG A 60 -24.75 6.78 -10.48
CA ARG A 60 -25.49 6.07 -11.54
C ARG A 60 -25.25 4.56 -11.53
N ASP A 61 -24.04 4.12 -11.21
CA ASP A 61 -23.67 2.70 -11.16
C ASP A 61 -22.61 2.47 -10.08
N PRO A 62 -23.02 2.36 -8.80
CA PRO A 62 -22.11 2.09 -7.69
C PRO A 62 -21.29 0.80 -7.88
N GLY A 63 -21.87 -0.19 -8.57
CA GLY A 63 -21.22 -1.49 -8.81
C GLY A 63 -20.04 -1.39 -9.76
N LYS A 64 -20.17 -0.68 -10.89
CA LYS A 64 -19.06 -0.47 -11.83
C LYS A 64 -17.97 0.41 -11.24
N THR A 65 -18.34 1.34 -10.37
CA THR A 65 -17.37 2.21 -9.70
C THR A 65 -16.57 1.40 -8.68
N ALA A 66 -17.20 0.53 -7.89
CA ALA A 66 -16.52 -0.37 -6.98
C ALA A 66 -15.61 -1.37 -7.72
N GLU A 67 -16.03 -1.88 -8.87
CA GLU A 67 -15.21 -2.78 -9.72
C GLU A 67 -13.93 -2.07 -10.21
N ARG A 68 -14.04 -0.82 -10.69
CA ARG A 68 -12.89 -0.01 -11.12
C ARG A 68 -11.99 0.42 -9.97
N ALA A 69 -12.55 0.63 -8.80
CA ALA A 69 -11.83 1.07 -7.62
C ALA A 69 -10.90 -0.03 -7.05
N LEU A 70 -11.21 -1.30 -7.28
CA LEU A 70 -10.34 -2.44 -6.96
C LEU A 70 -9.16 -2.59 -7.93
N HIS A 71 -9.18 -1.85 -9.06
CA HIS A 71 -8.08 -1.76 -10.01
C HIS A 71 -7.55 -0.33 -9.98
N TRP A 72 -6.33 -0.10 -9.68
CA TRP A 72 -5.60 1.18 -9.69
C TRP A 72 -6.39 2.47 -10.02
N GLY A 73 -6.46 3.40 -9.05
CA GLY A 73 -6.73 4.79 -9.36
C GLY A 73 -8.03 5.42 -8.84
N VAL A 74 -8.95 4.67 -8.21
CA VAL A 74 -10.14 5.29 -7.58
C VAL A 74 -10.12 5.01 -6.08
N PRO A 75 -10.19 6.07 -5.21
CA PRO A 75 -10.26 5.87 -3.76
C PRO A 75 -11.49 5.05 -3.35
N VAL A 76 -11.29 3.99 -2.56
CA VAL A 76 -12.35 3.12 -2.03
C VAL A 76 -12.69 3.39 -0.57
N LEU A 77 -11.72 3.89 0.21
CA LEU A 77 -11.88 4.20 1.62
C LEU A 77 -11.26 5.57 1.91
N GLU A 78 -11.82 6.27 2.87
CA GLU A 78 -11.22 7.49 3.41
C GLU A 78 -10.11 7.13 4.41
N SER A 79 -9.01 7.87 4.35
CA SER A 79 -7.89 7.81 5.28
C SER A 79 -7.31 9.19 5.47
N SER A 80 -6.86 9.50 6.67
CA SER A 80 -6.13 10.71 7.01
C SER A 80 -4.63 10.47 7.23
N ILE A 81 -4.14 9.25 6.96
CA ILE A 81 -2.77 8.83 7.26
C ILE A 81 -1.82 9.33 6.19
N THR A 82 -2.07 8.99 4.94
CA THR A 82 -1.16 9.25 3.82
C THR A 82 -1.87 9.94 2.67
N LEU A 83 -1.21 10.96 2.11
CA LEU A 83 -1.60 11.64 0.88
C LEU A 83 -0.45 11.51 -0.13
N ILE A 84 -0.78 11.07 -1.35
CA ILE A 84 0.09 11.18 -2.53
C ILE A 84 -0.48 12.29 -3.41
N ASP A 85 0.28 13.36 -3.60
CA ASP A 85 -0.10 14.49 -4.44
C ASP A 85 1.01 14.80 -5.44
N GLY A 86 0.76 14.49 -6.70
CA GLY A 86 1.79 14.53 -7.75
C GLY A 86 2.94 13.58 -7.41
N ASP A 87 4.16 14.12 -7.34
CA ASP A 87 5.37 13.35 -7.02
C ASP A 87 5.80 13.48 -5.54
N ARG A 88 4.87 13.84 -4.66
CA ARG A 88 5.12 14.03 -3.22
C ARG A 88 4.30 13.08 -2.38
N LEU A 89 4.88 12.67 -1.27
CA LEU A 89 4.24 11.80 -0.27
C LEU A 89 4.19 12.54 1.07
N TYR A 90 3.01 12.52 1.70
CA TYR A 90 2.77 13.19 2.97
C TYR A 90 2.18 12.23 3.99
N TYR A 91 2.68 12.27 5.23
CA TYR A 91 2.08 11.61 6.38
C TYR A 91 1.38 12.66 7.22
N ARG A 92 0.04 12.58 7.32
CA ARG A 92 -0.81 13.56 8.03
C ARG A 92 -0.46 15.02 7.70
N GLY A 93 -0.18 15.28 6.41
CA GLY A 93 0.15 16.61 5.91
C GLY A 93 1.62 17.01 5.98
N HIS A 94 2.50 16.21 6.58
CA HIS A 94 3.95 16.45 6.64
C HIS A 94 4.68 15.71 5.51
N ASP A 95 5.60 16.39 4.83
CA ASP A 95 6.40 15.80 3.75
C ASP A 95 7.26 14.66 4.30
N VAL A 96 7.12 13.46 3.70
CA VAL A 96 7.79 12.25 4.20
C VAL A 96 9.31 12.31 4.04
N CYS A 97 9.81 12.97 3.00
CA CYS A 97 11.23 13.15 2.80
C CYS A 97 11.84 14.09 3.86
N GLU A 98 11.08 15.07 4.33
CA GLU A 98 11.50 15.92 5.44
C GLU A 98 11.46 15.16 6.76
N LEU A 99 10.38 14.42 7.03
CA LEU A 99 10.29 13.55 8.21
C LEU A 99 11.45 12.57 8.30
N ALA A 100 11.83 11.93 7.20
CA ALA A 100 12.93 10.97 7.15
C ALA A 100 14.31 11.60 7.47
N ARG A 101 14.46 12.91 7.26
CA ARG A 101 15.69 13.65 7.60
C ARG A 101 15.72 14.15 9.03
N THR A 102 14.56 14.46 9.62
CA THR A 102 14.50 15.30 10.84
C THR A 102 13.83 14.62 12.03
N ARG A 103 13.11 13.53 11.84
CA ARG A 103 12.33 12.88 12.89
C ARG A 103 12.82 11.48 13.21
N THR A 104 12.49 10.98 14.40
CA THR A 104 12.73 9.60 14.80
C THR A 104 11.61 8.69 14.27
N VAL A 105 11.84 7.38 14.26
CA VAL A 105 10.81 6.38 13.87
C VAL A 105 9.62 6.44 14.83
N GLU A 106 9.89 6.61 16.12
CA GLU A 106 8.91 6.75 17.20
C GLU A 106 7.99 7.96 16.99
N GLU A 107 8.58 9.14 16.70
CA GLU A 107 7.81 10.35 16.41
C GLU A 107 6.89 10.16 15.18
N VAL A 108 7.38 9.50 14.14
CA VAL A 108 6.57 9.24 12.93
C VAL A 108 5.48 8.20 13.22
N ALA A 109 5.76 7.18 14.02
CA ALA A 109 4.73 6.23 14.47
C ALA A 109 3.65 6.93 15.29
N ALA A 110 4.04 7.79 16.26
CA ALA A 110 3.12 8.60 17.04
C ALA A 110 2.26 9.51 16.14
N LEU A 111 2.87 10.21 15.18
CA LEU A 111 2.16 11.03 14.21
C LEU A 111 1.10 10.21 13.44
N LEU A 112 1.46 9.06 12.89
CA LEU A 112 0.54 8.23 12.10
C LEU A 112 -0.63 7.69 12.93
N TRP A 113 -0.40 7.36 14.20
CA TRP A 113 -1.39 6.71 15.07
C TRP A 113 -2.26 7.69 15.84
N THR A 114 -1.70 8.83 16.26
CA THR A 114 -2.40 9.81 17.12
C THR A 114 -2.63 11.16 16.45
N GLY A 115 -1.90 11.49 15.39
CA GLY A 115 -1.88 12.81 14.77
C GLY A 115 -0.93 13.80 15.47
N SER A 116 -0.13 13.35 16.45
CA SER A 116 0.85 14.15 17.20
C SER A 116 2.22 13.45 17.17
N PHE A 117 3.30 14.21 17.34
CA PHE A 117 4.66 13.65 17.48
C PHE A 117 5.00 13.21 18.92
N GLU A 118 4.03 13.26 19.83
CA GLU A 118 4.25 12.91 21.23
C GLU A 118 4.36 11.40 21.43
N VAL A 119 5.51 10.94 21.89
CA VAL A 119 5.86 9.52 22.06
C VAL A 119 5.49 8.94 23.43
N ASP A 120 4.98 9.75 24.36
CA ASP A 120 4.51 9.33 25.69
C ASP A 120 3.39 8.29 25.63
N VAL A 121 2.66 8.25 24.51
CA VAL A 121 1.65 7.23 24.21
C VAL A 121 2.22 5.81 24.23
N PHE A 122 3.54 5.65 24.00
CA PHE A 122 4.25 4.37 23.98
C PHE A 122 4.75 3.88 25.34
N ALA A 123 4.60 4.69 26.39
CA ALA A 123 4.90 4.28 27.75
C ALA A 123 4.05 3.05 28.13
N ALA A 124 4.54 1.88 27.78
CA ALA A 124 3.81 0.62 27.81
C ALA A 124 4.52 -0.41 28.69
N THR A 125 3.72 -1.35 29.17
CA THR A 125 4.19 -2.54 29.85
C THR A 125 5.20 -3.30 28.97
N PRO A 126 6.34 -3.75 29.51
CA PRO A 126 7.33 -4.52 28.76
C PRO A 126 6.70 -5.72 28.05
N LEU A 127 7.12 -5.98 26.82
CA LEU A 127 6.72 -7.17 26.10
C LEU A 127 7.50 -8.38 26.64
N HIS A 128 6.82 -9.41 27.10
CA HIS A 128 7.46 -10.69 27.34
C HIS A 128 7.66 -11.40 25.99
N VAL A 129 8.85 -11.25 25.42
CA VAL A 129 9.23 -11.96 24.18
C VAL A 129 9.35 -13.45 24.52
N VAL A 130 8.49 -14.26 23.93
CA VAL A 130 8.65 -15.72 24.00
C VAL A 130 9.73 -16.08 22.99
N ALA A 131 10.85 -16.61 23.44
CA ALA A 131 11.87 -17.14 22.55
C ALA A 131 11.24 -18.14 21.58
N GLY A 132 11.40 -17.93 20.28
CA GLY A 132 11.01 -18.90 19.26
C GLY A 132 11.78 -20.19 19.52
N GLY A 133 11.10 -21.34 19.42
CA GLY A 133 11.81 -22.62 19.49
C GLY A 133 12.76 -22.78 18.30
N LYS A 134 13.77 -23.63 18.41
CA LYS A 134 14.80 -23.93 17.38
C LYS A 134 14.23 -24.18 15.98
N SER A 135 12.97 -24.56 15.86
CA SER A 135 12.31 -24.86 14.58
C SER A 135 12.01 -23.64 13.69
N VAL A 136 12.17 -22.41 14.19
CA VAL A 136 11.89 -21.19 13.41
C VAL A 136 13.12 -20.31 13.18
N GLU A 137 14.27 -20.65 13.76
CA GLU A 137 15.50 -19.83 13.70
C GLU A 137 16.03 -19.70 12.27
N ASP A 138 15.92 -20.74 11.43
CA ASP A 138 16.41 -20.76 10.04
C ASP A 138 15.42 -20.16 9.03
N LEU A 139 14.23 -19.74 9.47
CA LEU A 139 13.24 -19.19 8.55
C LEU A 139 13.53 -17.72 8.21
N PRO A 140 13.10 -17.25 7.02
CA PRO A 140 13.13 -15.83 6.68
C PRO A 140 12.37 -14.97 7.69
N PHE A 141 12.77 -13.71 7.85
CA PHE A 141 12.17 -12.76 8.81
C PHE A 141 10.63 -12.77 8.81
N VAL A 142 10.00 -12.70 7.64
CA VAL A 142 8.53 -12.62 7.54
C VAL A 142 7.89 -13.88 8.12
N SER A 143 8.39 -15.07 7.79
CA SER A 143 7.86 -16.33 8.30
C SER A 143 8.07 -16.47 9.82
N ARG A 144 9.22 -16.01 10.36
CA ARG A 144 9.47 -15.94 11.80
C ARG A 144 8.47 -15.00 12.49
N ALA A 145 8.29 -13.80 11.96
CA ALA A 145 7.36 -12.82 12.49
C ALA A 145 5.92 -13.34 12.49
N GLN A 146 5.48 -13.95 11.40
CA GLN A 146 4.15 -14.57 11.29
C GLN A 146 3.95 -15.70 12.28
N SER A 147 4.98 -16.45 12.63
CA SER A 147 4.91 -17.52 13.62
C SER A 147 4.85 -16.96 15.05
N MET A 148 5.57 -15.88 15.35
CA MET A 148 5.68 -15.29 16.68
C MET A 148 4.47 -14.42 17.05
N LEU A 149 3.95 -13.62 16.14
CA LEU A 149 2.87 -12.67 16.41
C LEU A 149 1.61 -13.32 17.00
N PRO A 150 1.08 -14.43 16.45
CA PRO A 150 -0.09 -15.09 17.03
C PRO A 150 0.16 -15.64 18.43
N LEU A 151 1.36 -16.18 18.68
CA LEU A 151 1.73 -16.75 19.99
C LEU A 151 1.81 -15.67 21.07
N VAL A 152 2.38 -14.52 20.76
CA VAL A 152 2.45 -13.37 21.67
C VAL A 152 1.08 -12.74 21.84
N GLY A 153 0.34 -12.54 20.74
CA GLY A 153 -1.00 -11.97 20.78
C GLY A 153 -2.00 -12.79 21.62
N ALA A 154 -1.90 -14.12 21.59
CA ALA A 154 -2.73 -15.00 22.43
C ALA A 154 -2.45 -14.86 23.94
N ARG A 155 -1.29 -14.31 24.32
CA ARG A 155 -0.87 -14.09 25.71
C ARG A 155 -0.95 -12.64 26.15
N ASP A 156 -1.22 -11.71 25.23
CA ASP A 156 -1.38 -10.27 25.54
C ASP A 156 -2.84 -10.01 25.99
N PRO A 157 -3.09 -9.74 27.28
CA PRO A 157 -4.45 -9.47 27.76
C PRO A 157 -5.05 -8.19 27.18
N LEU A 158 -4.22 -7.29 26.60
CA LEU A 158 -4.64 -6.04 25.99
C LEU A 158 -4.82 -6.16 24.47
N ALA A 159 -4.62 -7.34 23.88
CA ALA A 159 -4.70 -7.56 22.43
C ALA A 159 -6.06 -7.19 21.83
N TYR A 160 -7.14 -7.24 22.63
CA TYR A 160 -8.50 -6.95 22.20
C TYR A 160 -9.06 -5.62 22.72
N ASP A 161 -8.23 -4.78 23.34
CA ASP A 161 -8.60 -3.39 23.61
C ASP A 161 -8.36 -2.56 22.35
N LEU A 162 -9.45 -2.35 21.58
CA LEU A 162 -9.40 -1.69 20.28
C LEU A 162 -9.55 -0.17 20.36
N ARG A 163 -9.52 0.42 21.56
CA ARG A 163 -9.50 1.88 21.73
C ARG A 163 -8.19 2.46 21.16
N PRO A 164 -8.21 3.62 20.49
CA PRO A 164 -7.03 4.13 19.75
C PRO A 164 -5.74 4.15 20.56
N ARG A 165 -5.79 4.64 21.81
CA ARG A 165 -4.59 4.67 22.69
C ARG A 165 -4.07 3.27 23.04
N ALA A 166 -4.96 2.33 23.33
CA ALA A 166 -4.58 0.95 23.64
C ALA A 166 -3.98 0.24 22.41
N VAL A 167 -4.57 0.50 21.23
CA VAL A 167 -4.03 -0.02 19.95
C VAL A 167 -2.66 0.57 19.66
N ALA A 168 -2.42 1.86 19.91
CA ALA A 168 -1.10 2.48 19.75
C ALA A 168 -0.05 1.81 20.68
N GLN A 169 -0.39 1.56 21.93
CA GLN A 169 0.49 0.85 22.88
C GLN A 169 0.77 -0.59 22.44
N THR A 170 -0.28 -1.33 22.05
CA THR A 170 -0.12 -2.69 21.51
C THR A 170 0.69 -2.68 20.22
N GLY A 171 0.45 -1.69 19.35
CA GLY A 171 1.20 -1.47 18.11
C GLY A 171 2.69 -1.29 18.37
N TRP A 172 3.05 -0.49 19.37
CA TRP A 172 4.46 -0.29 19.72
C TRP A 172 5.10 -1.57 20.24
N ARG A 173 4.39 -2.37 21.06
CA ARG A 173 4.85 -3.70 21.45
C ARG A 173 5.07 -4.62 20.25
N ILE A 174 4.17 -4.57 19.26
CA ILE A 174 4.31 -5.36 18.03
C ILE A 174 5.54 -4.92 17.23
N VAL A 175 5.78 -3.62 17.06
CA VAL A 175 6.96 -3.11 16.35
C VAL A 175 8.24 -3.53 17.05
N ASN A 176 8.31 -3.45 18.38
CA ASN A 176 9.44 -3.94 19.16
C ASN A 176 9.63 -5.47 19.03
N LEU A 177 8.54 -6.26 19.03
CA LEU A 177 8.61 -7.68 18.75
C LEU A 177 9.18 -7.98 17.36
N LEU A 178 8.72 -7.27 16.34
CA LEU A 178 9.24 -7.42 14.98
C LEU A 178 10.73 -7.02 14.91
N THR A 179 11.13 -5.97 15.62
CA THR A 179 12.54 -5.57 15.73
C THR A 179 13.37 -6.68 16.39
N SER A 180 12.88 -7.22 17.50
CA SER A 180 13.50 -8.36 18.18
C SER A 180 13.68 -9.58 17.26
N VAL A 181 12.66 -9.90 16.46
CA VAL A 181 12.73 -10.98 15.44
C VAL A 181 13.76 -10.66 14.36
N ALA A 182 13.85 -9.40 13.93
CA ALA A 182 14.79 -8.96 12.88
C ALA A 182 16.25 -9.06 13.32
N VAL A 183 16.52 -8.76 14.60
CA VAL A 183 17.88 -8.79 15.16
C VAL A 183 18.20 -10.09 15.91
N GLU A 184 17.25 -11.01 15.99
CA GLU A 184 17.39 -12.30 16.72
C GLU A 184 17.81 -12.11 18.18
N SER A 185 17.25 -11.08 18.82
CA SER A 185 17.56 -10.72 20.21
C SER A 185 16.37 -10.08 20.89
N ALA A 186 16.21 -10.40 22.18
CA ALA A 186 15.26 -9.71 23.06
C ALA A 186 15.83 -8.41 23.66
N ASP A 187 17.15 -8.19 23.50
CA ASP A 187 17.86 -7.02 24.02
C ASP A 187 17.77 -5.90 22.99
N LEU A 188 16.89 -4.94 23.23
CA LEU A 188 16.63 -3.81 22.36
C LEU A 188 17.24 -2.53 22.95
N GLU A 189 17.71 -1.63 22.09
CA GLU A 189 18.14 -0.28 22.45
C GLU A 189 16.91 0.66 22.58
N ASP A 190 17.18 1.93 22.90
CA ASP A 190 16.15 2.96 23.08
C ASP A 190 15.37 3.25 21.79
N SER A 191 16.01 3.08 20.62
CA SER A 191 15.36 3.24 19.32
C SER A 191 15.50 2.00 18.43
N ILE A 192 14.59 1.87 17.46
CA ILE A 192 14.58 0.75 16.50
C ILE A 192 15.84 0.81 15.62
N GLU A 193 16.18 1.98 15.11
CA GLU A 193 17.35 2.16 14.26
C GLU A 193 18.66 1.90 14.98
N GLU A 194 18.75 2.23 16.28
CA GLU A 194 19.93 1.91 17.11
C GLU A 194 20.04 0.42 17.34
N THR A 195 18.93 -0.26 17.64
CA THR A 195 18.88 -1.71 17.77
C THR A 195 19.39 -2.40 16.49
N LEU A 196 18.85 -2.03 15.34
CA LEU A 196 19.28 -2.56 14.05
C LEU A 196 20.75 -2.27 13.77
N HIS A 197 21.21 -1.04 14.04
CA HIS A 197 22.60 -0.63 13.85
C HIS A 197 23.55 -1.45 14.71
N LYS A 198 23.28 -1.56 16.00
CA LYS A 198 24.13 -2.29 16.95
C LYS A 198 24.28 -3.77 16.57
N ARG A 199 23.22 -4.39 16.06
CA ARG A 199 23.22 -5.82 15.72
C ARG A 199 23.75 -6.10 14.31
N TRP A 200 23.40 -5.28 13.34
CA TRP A 200 23.73 -5.56 11.95
C TRP A 200 25.08 -4.92 11.52
N ILE A 201 25.36 -3.71 11.95
CA ILE A 201 26.48 -2.90 11.41
C ILE A 201 27.14 -1.97 12.44
N PRO A 202 27.54 -2.46 13.61
CA PRO A 202 28.02 -1.62 14.74
C PRO A 202 29.23 -0.76 14.40
N LYS A 203 29.98 -1.11 13.34
CA LYS A 203 31.22 -0.41 12.95
C LYS A 203 30.98 0.76 11.98
N THR A 204 29.74 1.08 11.64
CA THR A 204 29.38 2.08 10.62
C THR A 204 28.43 3.14 11.21
N PRO A 205 28.89 4.12 11.98
CA PRO A 205 28.03 5.07 12.72
C PRO A 205 26.99 5.79 11.86
N HIS A 206 27.34 6.20 10.63
CA HIS A 206 26.45 6.90 9.71
C HIS A 206 25.30 6.02 9.16
N ALA A 207 25.30 4.72 9.45
CA ALA A 207 24.24 3.84 9.02
C ALA A 207 22.93 4.06 9.79
N ILE A 208 22.98 4.56 11.02
CA ILE A 208 21.78 4.86 11.84
C ILE A 208 20.82 5.78 11.09
N GLU A 209 21.34 6.90 10.54
CA GLU A 209 20.53 7.87 9.79
C GLU A 209 19.86 7.22 8.55
N LEU A 210 20.56 6.31 7.88
CA LEU A 210 20.05 5.62 6.69
C LEU A 210 19.01 4.56 7.04
N LEU A 211 19.21 3.82 8.13
CA LEU A 211 18.22 2.86 8.64
C LEU A 211 16.95 3.57 9.07
N ARG A 212 17.07 4.66 9.83
CA ARG A 212 15.95 5.51 10.23
C ARG A 212 15.19 6.03 9.01
N ALA A 213 15.90 6.61 8.03
CA ALA A 213 15.26 7.11 6.82
C ALA A 213 14.55 6.00 6.06
N ALA A 214 15.14 4.80 5.90
CA ALA A 214 14.52 3.67 5.25
C ALA A 214 13.21 3.24 5.93
N LEU A 215 13.20 3.14 7.27
CA LEU A 215 12.01 2.78 8.04
C LEU A 215 10.90 3.82 7.86
N ILE A 216 11.21 5.12 7.98
CA ILE A 216 10.23 6.20 7.82
C ILE A 216 9.69 6.26 6.39
N LEU A 217 10.53 6.16 5.37
CA LEU A 217 10.13 6.16 3.97
C LEU A 217 9.23 4.97 3.60
N CYS A 218 9.32 3.87 4.34
CA CYS A 218 8.50 2.68 4.16
C CYS A 218 7.26 2.66 5.04
N ALA A 219 7.09 3.57 6.03
CA ALA A 219 6.08 3.47 7.07
C ALA A 219 4.67 3.37 6.52
N ASP A 220 4.31 4.14 5.50
CA ASP A 220 3.02 3.95 4.83
C ASP A 220 3.06 4.36 3.34
N HIS A 221 2.03 3.95 2.59
CA HIS A 221 1.87 4.29 1.18
C HIS A 221 0.43 4.07 0.74
N GLU A 222 -0.51 4.80 1.33
CA GLU A 222 -1.95 4.69 1.11
C GLU A 222 -2.49 3.24 1.25
N LEU A 223 -3.57 2.94 0.54
CA LEU A 223 -4.19 1.61 0.51
C LEU A 223 -3.52 0.69 -0.52
N ASN A 224 -2.20 0.49 -0.39
CA ASN A 224 -1.57 -0.61 -1.12
C ASN A 224 -2.13 -1.97 -0.65
N VAL A 225 -1.77 -3.05 -1.37
CA VAL A 225 -2.32 -4.40 -1.12
C VAL A 225 -2.23 -4.80 0.36
N SER A 226 -1.09 -4.61 1.03
CA SER A 226 -0.92 -5.00 2.42
C SER A 226 -1.69 -4.11 3.39
N SER A 227 -1.75 -2.79 3.15
CA SER A 227 -2.52 -1.87 3.98
C SER A 227 -4.03 -2.10 3.83
N PHE A 228 -4.51 -2.42 2.62
CA PHE A 228 -5.90 -2.77 2.41
C PHE A 228 -6.26 -4.12 3.07
N THR A 229 -5.39 -5.12 2.98
CA THR A 229 -5.55 -6.42 3.66
C THR A 229 -5.60 -6.23 5.18
N ALA A 230 -4.71 -5.42 5.74
CA ALA A 230 -4.70 -5.04 7.15
C ALA A 230 -6.03 -4.39 7.58
N ARG A 231 -6.57 -3.45 6.79
CA ARG A 231 -7.88 -2.83 7.05
C ARG A 231 -9.04 -3.82 6.96
N CYS A 232 -9.01 -4.74 6.00
CA CYS A 232 -10.04 -5.79 5.92
C CYS A 232 -10.09 -6.64 7.20
N VAL A 233 -8.92 -7.05 7.71
CA VAL A 233 -8.83 -7.83 8.96
C VAL A 233 -9.23 -6.99 10.17
N ALA A 234 -8.79 -5.74 10.26
CA ALA A 234 -9.20 -4.81 11.31
C ALA A 234 -10.72 -4.57 11.30
N SER A 235 -11.35 -4.49 10.14
CA SER A 235 -12.80 -4.25 10.00
C SER A 235 -13.66 -5.37 10.61
N ALA A 236 -13.09 -6.56 10.76
CA ALA A 236 -13.73 -7.69 11.44
C ALA A 236 -13.57 -7.65 12.98
N GLY A 237 -12.91 -6.63 13.53
CA GLY A 237 -12.64 -6.54 14.97
C GLY A 237 -11.50 -7.46 15.46
N SER A 238 -10.64 -7.93 14.55
CA SER A 238 -9.48 -8.75 14.90
C SER A 238 -8.42 -7.92 15.65
N SER A 239 -7.58 -8.59 16.46
CA SER A 239 -6.52 -7.93 17.23
C SER A 239 -5.46 -7.25 16.33
N PRO A 240 -4.72 -6.23 16.80
CA PRO A 240 -3.61 -5.62 16.07
C PRO A 240 -2.54 -6.63 15.64
N TYR A 241 -2.33 -7.70 16.38
CA TYR A 241 -1.44 -8.80 16.02
C TYR A 241 -1.89 -9.50 14.73
N ALA A 242 -3.19 -9.84 14.64
CA ALA A 242 -3.76 -10.46 13.45
C ALA A 242 -3.71 -9.51 12.23
N VAL A 243 -3.91 -8.21 12.45
CA VAL A 243 -3.79 -7.18 11.41
C VAL A 243 -2.39 -7.15 10.83
N VAL A 244 -1.35 -7.18 11.67
CA VAL A 244 0.04 -7.17 11.20
C VAL A 244 0.41 -8.48 10.53
N VAL A 245 -0.06 -9.64 11.01
CA VAL A 245 0.10 -10.93 10.30
C VAL A 245 -0.48 -10.87 8.89
N ALA A 246 -1.67 -10.30 8.73
CA ALA A 246 -2.32 -10.15 7.43
C ALA A 246 -1.51 -9.23 6.49
N GLY A 247 -0.98 -8.12 7.02
CA GLY A 247 -0.06 -7.23 6.29
C GLY A 247 1.22 -7.95 5.85
N LEU A 248 1.84 -8.73 6.73
CA LEU A 248 3.03 -9.55 6.45
C LEU A 248 2.74 -10.60 5.37
N THR A 249 1.59 -11.26 5.43
CA THR A 249 1.20 -12.24 4.40
C THR A 249 1.06 -11.59 3.01
N ALA A 250 0.49 -10.40 2.95
CA ALA A 250 0.35 -9.70 1.68
C ALA A 250 1.68 -9.15 1.14
N ILE A 251 2.63 -8.79 2.01
CA ILE A 251 3.92 -8.20 1.61
C ILE A 251 4.86 -9.24 0.96
N GLU A 252 4.75 -10.53 1.28
CA GLU A 252 5.54 -11.60 0.65
C GLU A 252 5.27 -11.74 -0.85
N GLY A 253 4.12 -11.26 -1.31
CA GLY A 253 3.72 -11.40 -2.70
C GLY A 253 4.73 -10.81 -3.69
N ALA A 254 5.05 -11.56 -4.75
CA ALA A 254 6.02 -11.20 -5.80
C ALA A 254 5.69 -9.89 -6.57
N LYS A 255 4.47 -9.37 -6.41
CA LYS A 255 4.00 -8.09 -6.96
C LYS A 255 3.99 -6.96 -5.92
N HIS A 256 4.49 -7.23 -4.71
CA HIS A 256 4.56 -6.28 -3.62
C HIS A 256 5.98 -6.33 -3.00
N GLY A 257 6.15 -6.61 -1.72
CA GLY A 257 7.48 -6.63 -1.05
C GLY A 257 8.47 -7.63 -1.63
N GLY A 258 8.03 -8.75 -2.19
CA GLY A 258 8.87 -9.67 -2.96
C GLY A 258 9.52 -9.05 -4.21
N MET A 259 9.26 -7.75 -4.52
CA MET A 259 10.01 -7.02 -5.54
C MET A 259 11.47 -6.83 -5.15
N SER A 260 11.78 -6.62 -3.88
CA SER A 260 13.15 -6.47 -3.38
C SER A 260 14.04 -7.67 -3.73
N GLU A 261 13.53 -8.91 -3.61
CA GLU A 261 14.27 -10.12 -4.00
C GLU A 261 14.58 -10.17 -5.50
N LYS A 262 13.64 -9.71 -6.34
CA LYS A 262 13.85 -9.61 -7.78
C LYS A 262 14.92 -8.58 -8.14
N VAL A 263 14.95 -7.47 -7.42
CA VAL A 263 15.99 -6.44 -7.56
C VAL A 263 17.33 -6.98 -7.13
N GLU A 264 17.42 -7.69 -5.99
CA GLU A 264 18.66 -8.34 -5.53
C GLU A 264 19.20 -9.32 -6.56
N SER A 265 18.35 -10.21 -7.10
CA SER A 265 18.71 -11.17 -8.13
C SER A 265 19.18 -10.46 -9.41
N MET A 266 18.49 -9.41 -9.84
CA MET A 266 18.92 -8.61 -10.99
C MET A 266 20.28 -7.97 -10.77
N PHE A 267 20.57 -7.44 -9.57
CA PHE A 267 21.89 -6.89 -9.23
C PHE A 267 22.99 -7.94 -9.33
N ASP A 268 22.73 -9.17 -8.86
CA ASP A 268 23.69 -10.27 -8.95
C ASP A 268 24.01 -10.62 -10.43
N ASP A 269 22.99 -10.65 -11.30
CA ASP A 269 23.16 -10.87 -12.73
C ASP A 269 23.98 -9.74 -13.40
N LEU A 270 23.62 -8.49 -13.09
CA LEU A 270 24.28 -7.32 -13.65
C LEU A 270 25.74 -7.19 -13.19
N ARG A 271 26.09 -7.65 -11.97
CA ARG A 271 27.47 -7.69 -11.46
C ARG A 271 28.36 -8.66 -12.25
N ARG A 272 27.79 -9.73 -12.77
CA ARG A 272 28.50 -10.71 -13.61
C ARG A 272 28.68 -10.21 -15.05
N ALA A 273 27.91 -9.22 -15.47
CA ALA A 273 27.97 -8.65 -16.80
C ALA A 273 29.17 -7.73 -17.00
N ARG A 274 29.80 -7.77 -18.16
CA ARG A 274 30.89 -6.83 -18.53
C ARG A 274 30.35 -5.42 -18.81
N ASP A 275 29.12 -5.32 -19.28
CA ASP A 275 28.46 -4.06 -19.67
C ASP A 275 27.02 -4.09 -19.14
N VAL A 276 26.77 -3.23 -18.14
CA VAL A 276 25.46 -3.11 -17.48
C VAL A 276 24.38 -2.66 -18.46
N ARG A 277 24.68 -1.68 -19.33
CA ARG A 277 23.70 -1.14 -20.27
C ARG A 277 23.27 -2.20 -21.29
N LYS A 278 24.26 -2.95 -21.82
CA LYS A 278 23.96 -4.06 -22.73
C LYS A 278 23.15 -5.14 -22.04
N ALA A 279 23.50 -5.53 -20.81
CA ALA A 279 22.78 -6.55 -20.06
C ALA A 279 21.31 -6.15 -19.81
N LEU A 280 21.05 -4.88 -19.47
CA LEU A 280 19.69 -4.34 -19.31
C LEU A 280 18.93 -4.31 -20.66
N ALA A 281 19.59 -3.90 -21.75
CA ALA A 281 18.98 -3.92 -23.08
C ALA A 281 18.64 -5.34 -23.54
N ASP A 282 19.50 -6.33 -23.21
CA ASP A 282 19.25 -7.75 -23.52
C ASP A 282 18.06 -8.31 -22.72
N ARG A 283 17.86 -7.87 -21.45
CA ARG A 283 16.64 -8.19 -20.66
C ARG A 283 15.38 -7.66 -21.36
N LEU A 284 15.39 -6.39 -21.75
CA LEU A 284 14.25 -5.76 -22.44
C LEU A 284 13.93 -6.46 -23.77
N ARG A 285 14.95 -6.91 -24.51
CA ARG A 285 14.75 -7.68 -25.76
C ARG A 285 14.05 -9.01 -25.51
N ARG A 286 14.27 -9.63 -24.33
CA ARG A 286 13.56 -10.84 -23.90
C ARG A 286 12.21 -10.58 -23.23
N HIS A 287 11.72 -9.33 -23.25
CA HIS A 287 10.51 -8.88 -22.55
C HIS A 287 10.56 -9.08 -21.02
N GLU A 288 11.76 -9.09 -20.46
CA GLU A 288 11.98 -9.12 -19.02
C GLU A 288 12.00 -7.67 -18.47
N PRO A 289 11.27 -7.37 -17.37
CA PRO A 289 11.29 -6.02 -16.81
C PRO A 289 12.63 -5.69 -16.14
N ILE A 290 12.97 -4.41 -16.07
CA ILE A 290 14.01 -3.90 -15.18
C ILE A 290 13.37 -3.74 -13.81
N HIS A 291 13.64 -4.67 -12.90
CA HIS A 291 13.05 -4.67 -11.57
C HIS A 291 13.50 -3.47 -10.74
N GLY A 292 12.58 -2.90 -9.96
CA GLY A 292 12.87 -1.72 -9.14
C GLY A 292 12.86 -0.40 -9.90
N PHE A 293 12.30 -0.35 -11.12
CA PHE A 293 12.10 0.85 -11.92
C PHE A 293 10.64 1.06 -12.29
N GLY A 294 10.22 2.32 -12.35
CA GLY A 294 8.87 2.73 -12.73
C GLY A 294 7.86 2.60 -11.60
N HIS A 295 7.11 3.66 -11.33
CA HIS A 295 6.06 3.66 -10.32
C HIS A 295 4.81 4.37 -10.85
N ARG A 296 3.67 3.67 -10.81
CA ARG A 296 2.42 4.19 -11.42
C ARG A 296 1.88 5.45 -10.78
N LEU A 297 2.17 5.71 -9.50
CA LEU A 297 1.69 6.87 -8.77
C LEU A 297 2.64 8.08 -8.86
N TYR A 298 3.88 7.89 -9.34
CA TYR A 298 4.87 8.96 -9.44
C TYR A 298 5.36 9.10 -10.88
N ALA A 299 4.83 10.09 -11.59
CA ALA A 299 5.17 10.30 -13.00
C ALA A 299 6.63 10.69 -13.21
N ASN A 300 7.24 11.42 -12.25
CA ASN A 300 8.62 11.87 -12.32
C ASN A 300 9.57 11.07 -11.39
N GLY A 301 9.13 9.92 -10.87
CA GLY A 301 9.91 9.01 -10.04
C GLY A 301 9.54 9.02 -8.56
N ASP A 302 9.89 7.94 -7.86
CA ASP A 302 9.58 7.72 -6.46
C ASP A 302 10.43 8.63 -5.55
N PRO A 303 9.84 9.62 -4.84
CA PRO A 303 10.58 10.56 -3.98
C PRO A 303 11.33 9.85 -2.85
N ARG A 304 10.83 8.72 -2.39
CA ARG A 304 11.45 7.91 -1.33
C ARG A 304 12.76 7.31 -1.81
N ALA A 305 12.76 6.76 -3.02
CA ALA A 305 13.97 6.22 -3.63
C ALA A 305 15.00 7.32 -3.91
N ALA A 306 14.54 8.45 -4.43
CA ALA A 306 15.41 9.59 -4.73
C ALA A 306 16.15 10.07 -3.47
N LEU A 307 15.41 10.24 -2.35
CA LEU A 307 16.02 10.64 -1.08
C LEU A 307 17.01 9.62 -0.55
N LEU A 308 16.65 8.35 -0.48
CA LEU A 308 17.51 7.32 0.09
C LEU A 308 18.79 7.14 -0.73
N LEU A 309 18.69 7.17 -2.07
CA LEU A 309 19.85 7.13 -2.97
C LEU A 309 20.72 8.38 -2.85
N GLU A 310 20.14 9.59 -2.66
CA GLU A 310 20.88 10.82 -2.37
C GLU A 310 21.69 10.70 -1.08
N MET A 311 21.06 10.23 0.00
CA MET A 311 21.73 10.04 1.29
C MET A 311 22.87 9.03 1.19
N LEU A 312 22.65 7.91 0.49
CA LEU A 312 23.67 6.90 0.21
C LEU A 312 24.84 7.49 -0.60
N ALA A 313 24.51 8.25 -1.64
CA ALA A 313 25.52 8.89 -2.47
C ALA A 313 26.38 9.90 -1.70
N LYS A 314 25.82 10.58 -0.72
CA LYS A 314 26.51 11.53 0.15
C LYS A 314 27.41 10.83 1.16
N ARG A 315 26.94 9.76 1.81
CA ARG A 315 27.67 9.08 2.89
C ARG A 315 28.63 8.00 2.39
N PHE A 316 28.29 7.34 1.28
CA PHE A 316 29.02 6.21 0.73
C PHE A 316 29.46 6.42 -0.73
N ALA A 317 29.84 7.65 -1.09
CA ALA A 317 30.19 8.03 -2.47
C ALA A 317 31.25 7.13 -3.13
N LYS A 318 32.18 6.59 -2.34
CA LYS A 318 33.28 5.71 -2.80
C LYS A 318 32.95 4.21 -2.70
N SER A 319 31.79 3.85 -2.15
CA SER A 319 31.37 2.43 -2.08
C SER A 319 31.22 1.86 -3.48
N PRO A 320 31.85 0.71 -3.78
CA PRO A 320 31.68 0.03 -5.07
C PRO A 320 30.22 -0.29 -5.39
N GLU A 321 29.40 -0.55 -4.37
CA GLU A 321 27.97 -0.83 -4.54
C GLU A 321 27.17 0.42 -4.93
N VAL A 322 27.48 1.58 -4.32
CA VAL A 322 26.82 2.84 -4.66
C VAL A 322 27.23 3.33 -6.05
N VAL A 323 28.52 3.19 -6.40
CA VAL A 323 29.02 3.52 -7.74
C VAL A 323 28.35 2.63 -8.79
N PHE A 324 28.27 1.33 -8.52
CA PHE A 324 27.59 0.39 -9.41
C PHE A 324 26.10 0.70 -9.57
N ALA A 325 25.39 0.97 -8.46
CA ALA A 325 23.99 1.35 -8.50
C ALA A 325 23.72 2.59 -9.36
N ARG A 326 24.60 3.62 -9.29
CA ARG A 326 24.51 4.80 -10.17
C ARG A 326 24.62 4.44 -11.65
N ASN A 327 25.49 3.50 -12.01
CA ASN A 327 25.60 3.03 -13.39
C ASN A 327 24.36 2.28 -13.84
N VAL A 328 23.75 1.46 -12.94
CA VAL A 328 22.48 0.77 -13.21
C VAL A 328 21.36 1.79 -13.39
N VAL A 329 21.25 2.79 -12.50
CA VAL A 329 20.24 3.86 -12.60
C VAL A 329 20.37 4.61 -13.92
N LYS A 330 21.58 5.08 -14.25
CA LYS A 330 21.83 5.78 -15.52
C LYS A 330 21.42 4.95 -16.74
N ALA A 331 21.83 3.70 -16.78
CA ALA A 331 21.52 2.80 -17.90
C ALA A 331 20.01 2.46 -17.96
N GLY A 332 19.35 2.27 -16.81
CA GLY A 332 17.91 2.01 -16.73
C GLY A 332 17.09 3.19 -17.24
N GLU A 333 17.38 4.40 -16.74
CA GLU A 333 16.71 5.63 -17.15
C GLU A 333 16.91 5.91 -18.65
N GLU A 334 18.11 5.72 -19.19
CA GLU A 334 18.40 5.87 -20.63
C GLU A 334 17.60 4.90 -21.49
N LEU A 335 17.33 3.68 -21.02
CA LEU A 335 16.67 2.65 -21.79
C LEU A 335 15.14 2.68 -21.69
N THR A 336 14.59 3.10 -20.56
CA THR A 336 13.13 3.00 -20.30
C THR A 336 12.46 4.36 -20.04
N GLY A 337 13.24 5.37 -19.63
CA GLY A 337 12.69 6.62 -19.09
C GLY A 337 12.18 6.49 -17.64
N ASP A 338 12.13 5.29 -17.10
CA ASP A 338 11.66 5.02 -15.73
C ASP A 338 12.76 5.30 -14.71
N LYS A 339 12.36 5.77 -13.52
CA LYS A 339 13.27 6.03 -12.39
C LYS A 339 13.17 4.93 -11.32
N PRO A 340 14.19 4.82 -10.43
CA PRO A 340 14.19 3.83 -9.36
C PRO A 340 13.02 3.97 -8.39
N THR A 341 12.56 2.84 -7.85
CA THR A 341 11.58 2.75 -6.77
C THR A 341 12.26 2.53 -5.42
N ILE A 342 11.48 2.62 -4.33
CA ILE A 342 11.99 2.37 -2.98
C ILE A 342 12.63 0.99 -2.84
N ASP A 343 12.11 -0.06 -3.52
CA ASP A 343 12.71 -1.40 -3.49
C ASP A 343 14.14 -1.41 -4.01
N PHE A 344 14.41 -0.69 -5.11
CA PHE A 344 15.76 -0.52 -5.62
C PHE A 344 16.68 0.16 -4.61
N ALA A 345 16.22 1.25 -4.00
CA ALA A 345 17.00 2.01 -3.04
C ALA A 345 17.32 1.20 -1.77
N LEU A 346 16.38 0.39 -1.28
CA LEU A 346 16.60 -0.52 -0.15
C LEU A 346 17.64 -1.59 -0.46
N VAL A 347 17.64 -2.14 -1.67
CA VAL A 347 18.66 -3.11 -2.10
C VAL A 347 20.03 -2.44 -2.17
N VAL A 348 20.13 -1.20 -2.69
CA VAL A 348 21.39 -0.45 -2.71
C VAL A 348 21.89 -0.18 -1.29
N LEU A 349 20.97 0.20 -0.36
CA LEU A 349 21.27 0.39 1.05
C LEU A 349 21.87 -0.89 1.66
N ALA A 350 21.16 -2.01 1.52
CA ALA A 350 21.60 -3.28 2.09
C ALA A 350 22.99 -3.69 1.57
N ARG A 351 23.23 -3.56 0.26
CA ARG A 351 24.53 -3.86 -0.34
C ARG A 351 25.64 -2.92 0.11
N ALA A 352 25.36 -1.61 0.18
CA ALA A 352 26.33 -0.62 0.64
C ALA A 352 26.76 -0.85 2.10
N LEU A 353 25.83 -1.29 2.92
CA LEU A 353 26.03 -1.62 4.33
C LEU A 353 26.46 -3.08 4.57
N LYS A 354 26.50 -3.91 3.51
CA LYS A 354 26.83 -5.35 3.58
C LYS A 354 25.90 -6.13 4.51
N LEU A 355 24.62 -5.80 4.49
CA LEU A 355 23.59 -6.52 5.20
C LEU A 355 23.29 -7.88 4.53
N ASP A 356 22.75 -8.80 5.30
CA ASP A 356 22.37 -10.11 4.81
C ASP A 356 21.24 -10.04 3.76
N ARG A 357 21.16 -11.09 2.94
CA ARG A 357 20.08 -11.22 1.96
C ARG A 357 18.73 -11.23 2.67
N GLY A 358 17.75 -10.50 2.09
CA GLY A 358 16.43 -10.31 2.72
C GLY A 358 16.32 -9.11 3.66
N ALA A 359 17.44 -8.46 4.05
CA ALA A 359 17.40 -7.21 4.83
C ALA A 359 16.56 -6.10 4.18
N PRO A 360 16.51 -5.92 2.84
CA PRO A 360 15.62 -4.95 2.21
C PRO A 360 14.14 -5.20 2.54
N LEU A 361 13.68 -6.45 2.44
CA LEU A 361 12.31 -6.83 2.78
C LEU A 361 12.04 -6.67 4.28
N THR A 362 13.00 -6.99 5.13
CA THR A 362 12.91 -6.80 6.58
C THR A 362 12.71 -5.32 6.93
N LEU A 363 13.53 -4.42 6.38
CA LEU A 363 13.38 -2.97 6.58
C LEU A 363 12.04 -2.46 6.07
N PHE A 364 11.63 -2.94 4.88
CA PHE A 364 10.33 -2.57 4.32
C PHE A 364 9.18 -3.02 5.23
N ALA A 365 9.20 -4.26 5.73
CA ALA A 365 8.14 -4.81 6.57
C ALA A 365 8.09 -4.15 7.96
N LEU A 366 9.27 -3.90 8.59
CA LEU A 366 9.35 -3.16 9.86
C LEU A 366 8.74 -1.76 9.71
N GLY A 367 9.20 -0.98 8.75
CA GLY A 367 8.64 0.34 8.50
C GLY A 367 7.13 0.27 8.25
N ARG A 368 6.69 -0.59 7.34
CA ARG A 368 5.29 -0.71 6.93
C ARG A 368 4.35 -1.20 8.05
N SER A 369 4.85 -1.91 9.04
CA SER A 369 4.03 -2.31 10.20
C SER A 369 3.45 -1.12 10.94
N ILE A 370 4.14 0.02 10.95
CA ILE A 370 3.66 1.29 11.51
C ILE A 370 2.39 1.75 10.77
N GLY A 371 2.41 1.73 9.44
CA GLY A 371 1.26 2.06 8.61
C GLY A 371 0.07 1.12 8.82
N TRP A 372 0.30 -0.21 8.88
CA TRP A 372 -0.78 -1.17 9.12
C TRP A 372 -1.49 -0.93 10.45
N ILE A 373 -0.74 -0.60 11.51
CA ILE A 373 -1.30 -0.26 12.82
C ILE A 373 -2.11 1.05 12.75
N GLY A 374 -1.59 2.08 12.06
CA GLY A 374 -2.34 3.32 11.82
C GLY A 374 -3.65 3.07 11.08
N HIS A 375 -3.63 2.25 10.04
CA HIS A 375 -4.83 1.84 9.30
C HIS A 375 -5.79 1.03 10.17
N ALA A 376 -5.31 0.19 11.09
CA ALA A 376 -6.14 -0.52 12.04
C ALA A 376 -6.83 0.45 13.01
N ILE A 377 -6.12 1.44 13.55
CA ILE A 377 -6.68 2.48 14.43
C ILE A 377 -7.83 3.22 13.74
N GLU A 378 -7.63 3.67 12.48
CA GLU A 378 -8.70 4.31 11.71
C GLU A 378 -9.89 3.38 11.49
N GLN A 379 -9.64 2.10 11.20
CA GLN A 379 -10.70 1.15 10.90
C GLN A 379 -11.52 0.79 12.14
N TYR A 380 -10.87 0.59 13.30
CA TYR A 380 -11.56 0.35 14.56
C TYR A 380 -12.42 1.56 14.97
N ALA A 381 -11.90 2.78 14.78
CA ALA A 381 -12.65 4.00 15.07
C ALA A 381 -13.90 4.16 14.19
N LYS A 382 -13.86 3.71 12.93
CA LYS A 382 -15.03 3.72 12.03
C LYS A 382 -16.08 2.69 12.42
N ASN A 383 -15.68 1.58 13.04
CA ASN A 383 -16.53 0.45 13.44
C ASN A 383 -17.44 -0.09 12.31
N GLU A 384 -16.92 -0.11 11.09
CA GLU A 384 -17.62 -0.56 9.89
C GLU A 384 -16.90 -1.75 9.27
N MET A 385 -17.65 -2.81 8.92
CA MET A 385 -17.08 -3.99 8.26
C MET A 385 -16.88 -3.73 6.77
N ILE A 386 -15.68 -3.98 6.25
CA ILE A 386 -15.38 -3.99 4.83
C ILE A 386 -15.89 -5.30 4.24
N ARG A 387 -17.06 -5.26 3.58
CA ARG A 387 -17.71 -6.45 3.01
C ARG A 387 -18.29 -6.15 1.62
N PRO A 388 -17.47 -6.11 0.56
CA PRO A 388 -17.98 -6.01 -0.79
C PRO A 388 -18.75 -7.25 -1.18
N ARG A 389 -19.66 -7.12 -2.17
CA ARG A 389 -20.39 -8.24 -2.75
C ARG A 389 -19.76 -8.67 -4.06
N ALA A 390 -19.74 -9.98 -4.32
CA ALA A 390 -19.35 -10.50 -5.62
C ALA A 390 -20.53 -10.49 -6.60
N ARG A 391 -20.24 -10.26 -7.88
CA ARG A 391 -21.15 -10.58 -8.99
C ARG A 391 -20.91 -12.03 -9.38
N TYR A 392 -21.94 -12.86 -9.21
CA TYR A 392 -21.85 -14.26 -9.61
C TYR A 392 -21.80 -14.39 -11.14
N VAL A 393 -20.82 -15.12 -11.64
CA VAL A 393 -20.59 -15.40 -13.06
C VAL A 393 -20.49 -16.90 -13.36
N GLY A 394 -20.86 -17.74 -12.39
CA GLY A 394 -20.89 -19.19 -12.55
C GLY A 394 -22.15 -19.71 -13.25
N PRO A 395 -22.32 -21.03 -13.36
CA PRO A 395 -23.54 -21.65 -13.89
C PRO A 395 -24.80 -21.22 -13.11
N PRO A 396 -25.97 -21.12 -13.77
CA PRO A 396 -27.21 -20.82 -13.06
C PRO A 396 -27.53 -21.94 -12.05
N PRO A 397 -28.34 -21.64 -11.00
CA PRO A 397 -28.80 -22.65 -10.07
C PRO A 397 -29.52 -23.80 -10.80
N GLN A 398 -29.15 -25.01 -10.46
CA GLN A 398 -29.90 -26.17 -10.96
C GLN A 398 -31.21 -26.33 -10.15
N PRO A 399 -32.33 -26.76 -10.78
CA PRO A 399 -33.53 -27.10 -10.05
C PRO A 399 -33.19 -28.17 -9.00
N SER A 400 -33.64 -27.98 -7.76
CA SER A 400 -33.56 -29.04 -6.76
C SER A 400 -34.53 -30.18 -7.14
N ASP A 401 -34.15 -31.44 -6.92
CA ASP A 401 -35.01 -32.61 -7.16
C ASP A 401 -36.32 -32.51 -6.38
N ASP A 402 -36.36 -31.76 -5.30
CA ASP A 402 -37.60 -31.48 -4.52
C ASP A 402 -38.62 -30.60 -5.27
N ALA A 403 -38.23 -29.87 -6.31
CA ALA A 403 -39.17 -29.11 -7.14
C ALA A 403 -39.92 -29.97 -8.19
N ALA A 404 -39.49 -31.21 -8.39
CA ALA A 404 -40.13 -32.16 -9.32
C ALA A 404 -41.34 -32.91 -8.71
N VAL A 405 -41.60 -32.75 -7.41
CA VAL A 405 -42.65 -33.51 -6.71
C VAL A 405 -44.01 -32.77 -6.62
N GLU A 406 -44.08 -31.49 -6.93
CA GLU A 406 -45.33 -30.70 -6.81
C GLU A 406 -46.01 -30.32 -8.13
N VAL A 407 -45.69 -30.95 -9.26
CA VAL A 407 -46.56 -30.86 -10.42
C VAL A 407 -47.35 -32.14 -10.52
N GLY A 408 -48.26 -32.36 -9.58
CA GLY A 408 -49.33 -33.34 -9.68
C GLY A 408 -50.17 -33.05 -10.91
N ASP A 409 -50.30 -34.09 -11.76
CA ASP A 409 -51.02 -34.09 -13.01
C ASP A 409 -52.50 -33.64 -12.81
N PRO A 410 -52.97 -32.49 -13.37
CA PRO A 410 -54.38 -32.14 -13.32
C PRO A 410 -55.14 -32.77 -14.50
N LYS A 411 -54.99 -34.10 -14.74
CA LYS A 411 -55.74 -34.82 -15.71
C LYS A 411 -56.57 -35.87 -15.04
N GLY A 412 -57.68 -35.46 -14.44
CA GLY A 412 -58.67 -36.40 -13.87
C GLY A 412 -60.04 -35.83 -13.69
N GLN A 413 -60.60 -35.08 -14.67
CA GLN A 413 -62.05 -34.90 -14.76
C GLN A 413 -62.48 -34.51 -16.19
N ARG A 414 -62.75 -35.51 -17.01
CA ARG A 414 -63.61 -35.30 -18.20
C ARG A 414 -65.07 -35.13 -17.74
N PRO A 415 -65.79 -34.05 -18.08
CA PRO A 415 -67.22 -33.98 -17.87
C PRO A 415 -67.94 -34.97 -18.81
N LYS A 416 -68.73 -35.85 -18.25
CA LYS A 416 -69.66 -36.69 -18.98
C LYS A 416 -70.64 -35.81 -19.72
N VAL A 417 -70.64 -35.84 -21.07
CA VAL A 417 -71.65 -35.25 -21.91
C VAL A 417 -72.87 -36.16 -21.82
N ASP A 418 -73.95 -35.71 -21.18
CA ASP A 418 -75.21 -36.30 -21.14
C ASP A 418 -75.95 -36.12 -22.51
N ARG A 419 -76.03 -37.20 -23.30
CA ARG A 419 -76.86 -37.28 -24.51
C ARG A 419 -78.22 -37.81 -24.10
N ARG A 420 -79.16 -36.91 -23.76
CA ARG A 420 -80.61 -37.19 -23.93
C ARG A 420 -81.40 -35.87 -23.83
N LYS A 421 -81.91 -35.40 -24.95
CA LYS A 421 -83.32 -35.35 -25.34
C LYS A 421 -83.48 -34.46 -26.56
N ARG A 422 -83.92 -35.18 -27.58
CA ARG A 422 -84.69 -34.56 -28.67
C ARG A 422 -86.09 -34.26 -28.18
N ARG A 423 -86.60 -33.19 -28.40
CA ARG A 423 -87.79 -32.89 -29.23
C ARG A 423 -88.00 -31.39 -29.29
#